data_29a277a6b64aba27a18e6a0fa32588cd
#
_entry.id   29a277a6b64aba27a18e6a0fa32588cd
#
_cell.length_a   1.000
_cell.length_b   1.000
_cell.length_c   1.000
_cell.angle_alpha   90.00
_cell.angle_beta   90.00
_cell.angle_gamma   90.00
#
_symmetry.space_group_name_H-M   'P 1'
#
loop_
_entity.id
_entity.type
_entity.pdbx_description
1 polymer ?
#
loop_
_entity_poly.entity_id
_entity_poly.type
_entity_poly.pdbx_seq_one_letter_code
_entity_poly.pdbx_strand_id
1 'polypeptide(L)'
;MSFLFFGCNKLFDLNLSGFNTKNVKDMYSMFSGCISLSSLDLLNFNTQNVINMTRMFSDCQSLEELNLSNFYTNKVQYMNSMFCGCSSLSKLDISNLSVESIINMDDMFRGCFSLKLENINCKNKNILIKRCHLYN
;
A
#
# COMPACT_ATOMS: atom_id res chain seq x y z
N MET A 1 -4.64 -9.25 -10.45
CA MET A 1 -5.63 -8.13 -10.38
C MET A 1 -4.94 -6.78 -10.64
N SER A 2 -3.88 -6.80 -11.44
CA SER A 2 -3.14 -5.59 -11.82
C SER A 2 -4.05 -4.60 -12.52
N PHE A 3 -3.88 -3.30 -12.24
CA PHE A 3 -4.57 -2.18 -12.86
C PHE A 3 -6.11 -2.14 -12.72
N LEU A 4 -6.71 -2.93 -11.82
CA LEU A 4 -8.18 -3.10 -11.79
C LEU A 4 -8.95 -1.78 -11.64
N PHE A 5 -8.45 -0.85 -10.81
CA PHE A 5 -9.01 0.48 -10.59
C PHE A 5 -8.02 1.59 -10.98
N PHE A 6 -7.04 1.27 -11.82
CA PHE A 6 -6.01 2.23 -12.24
C PHE A 6 -6.63 3.49 -12.85
N GLY A 7 -6.25 4.65 -12.32
CA GLY A 7 -6.69 5.94 -12.85
C GLY A 7 -8.17 6.28 -12.60
N CYS A 8 -8.86 5.54 -11.71
CA CYS A 8 -10.24 5.85 -11.33
C CYS A 8 -10.29 7.11 -10.45
N ASN A 9 -9.92 8.26 -11.04
CA ASN A 9 -9.69 9.51 -10.33
C ASN A 9 -10.94 10.17 -9.73
N LYS A 10 -12.13 9.76 -10.13
CA LYS A 10 -13.42 10.24 -9.58
C LYS A 10 -14.07 9.25 -8.61
N LEU A 11 -13.39 8.17 -8.27
CA LEU A 11 -13.89 7.16 -7.35
C LEU A 11 -13.76 7.69 -5.91
N PHE A 12 -14.89 7.87 -5.20
CA PHE A 12 -14.93 8.37 -3.81
C PHE A 12 -15.12 7.24 -2.81
N ASP A 13 -15.87 6.20 -3.19
CA ASP A 13 -16.21 5.06 -2.35
C ASP A 13 -16.13 3.78 -3.18
N LEU A 14 -15.72 2.69 -2.54
CA LEU A 14 -15.53 1.41 -3.21
C LEU A 14 -15.84 0.24 -2.28
N ASN A 15 -16.92 -0.47 -2.57
CA ASN A 15 -17.26 -1.68 -1.85
C ASN A 15 -16.54 -2.89 -2.45
N LEU A 16 -15.60 -3.46 -1.68
CA LEU A 16 -14.80 -4.63 -2.05
C LEU A 16 -15.19 -5.91 -1.31
N SER A 17 -16.30 -5.91 -0.55
CA SER A 17 -16.70 -7.03 0.32
C SER A 17 -16.88 -8.37 -0.42
N GLY A 18 -17.24 -8.32 -1.71
CA GLY A 18 -17.40 -9.50 -2.57
C GLY A 18 -16.10 -9.99 -3.25
N PHE A 19 -14.96 -9.33 -3.01
CA PHE A 19 -13.72 -9.70 -3.70
C PHE A 19 -13.05 -10.90 -3.05
N ASN A 20 -12.75 -11.91 -3.84
CA ASN A 20 -11.93 -13.05 -3.43
C ASN A 20 -10.52 -12.92 -4.02
N THR A 21 -9.55 -12.61 -3.18
CA THR A 21 -8.16 -12.39 -3.60
C THR A 21 -7.22 -13.55 -3.29
N LYS A 22 -7.74 -14.69 -2.78
CA LYS A 22 -6.95 -15.85 -2.33
C LYS A 22 -5.93 -16.36 -3.35
N ASN A 23 -6.26 -16.31 -4.65
CA ASN A 23 -5.41 -16.81 -5.72
C ASN A 23 -4.67 -15.69 -6.48
N VAL A 24 -4.75 -14.46 -6.00
CA VAL A 24 -4.11 -13.30 -6.65
C VAL A 24 -2.61 -13.34 -6.37
N LYS A 25 -1.81 -13.27 -7.44
CA LYS A 25 -0.34 -13.20 -7.38
C LYS A 25 0.19 -11.81 -7.67
N ASP A 26 -0.59 -10.97 -8.36
CA ASP A 26 -0.15 -9.65 -8.81
C ASP A 26 -1.25 -8.60 -8.57
N MET A 27 -0.87 -7.58 -7.78
CA MET A 27 -1.69 -6.41 -7.43
C MET A 27 -1.03 -5.10 -7.92
N TYR A 28 -0.16 -5.19 -8.95
CA TYR A 28 0.53 -4.05 -9.53
C TYR A 28 -0.45 -2.94 -9.90
N SER A 29 -0.22 -1.72 -9.39
CA SER A 29 -1.01 -0.50 -9.67
C SER A 29 -2.53 -0.67 -9.49
N MET A 30 -3.00 -1.58 -8.62
CA MET A 30 -4.43 -1.91 -8.54
C MET A 30 -5.31 -0.70 -8.25
N PHE A 31 -4.88 0.23 -7.40
CA PHE A 31 -5.59 1.48 -7.04
C PHE A 31 -4.81 2.73 -7.42
N SER A 32 -3.74 2.61 -8.19
CA SER A 32 -2.89 3.75 -8.54
C SER A 32 -3.69 4.81 -9.30
N GLY A 33 -3.57 6.08 -8.86
CA GLY A 33 -4.28 7.20 -9.45
C GLY A 33 -5.75 7.32 -9.03
N CYS A 34 -6.20 6.61 -7.98
CA CYS A 34 -7.51 6.83 -7.36
C CYS A 34 -7.46 8.10 -6.49
N ILE A 35 -7.34 9.26 -7.13
CA ILE A 35 -7.03 10.55 -6.50
C ILE A 35 -8.07 10.94 -5.44
N SER A 36 -9.34 10.68 -5.70
CA SER A 36 -10.46 11.11 -4.83
C SER A 36 -10.83 10.10 -3.75
N LEU A 37 -10.18 8.93 -3.72
CA LEU A 37 -10.50 7.89 -2.75
C LEU A 37 -9.94 8.27 -1.37
N SER A 38 -10.82 8.57 -0.42
CA SER A 38 -10.45 9.05 0.92
C SER A 38 -10.31 7.92 1.95
N SER A 39 -11.01 6.81 1.73
CA SER A 39 -10.96 5.61 2.58
C SER A 39 -11.05 4.35 1.75
N LEU A 40 -10.50 3.26 2.27
CA LEU A 40 -10.50 1.97 1.58
C LEU A 40 -10.48 0.83 2.60
N ASP A 41 -11.54 0.01 2.59
CA ASP A 41 -11.62 -1.20 3.41
C ASP A 41 -11.08 -2.41 2.63
N LEU A 42 -9.98 -2.97 3.12
CA LEU A 42 -9.29 -4.12 2.56
C LEU A 42 -9.24 -5.32 3.52
N LEU A 43 -10.03 -5.33 4.59
CA LEU A 43 -9.97 -6.37 5.62
C LEU A 43 -10.28 -7.78 5.10
N ASN A 44 -11.02 -7.91 3.99
CA ASN A 44 -11.29 -9.20 3.34
C ASN A 44 -10.21 -9.64 2.33
N PHE A 45 -9.17 -8.82 2.10
CA PHE A 45 -8.11 -9.19 1.15
C PHE A 45 -7.18 -10.26 1.74
N ASN A 46 -6.99 -11.34 1.01
CA ASN A 46 -5.98 -12.34 1.29
C ASN A 46 -4.78 -12.11 0.36
N THR A 47 -3.63 -11.78 0.95
CA THR A 47 -2.41 -11.43 0.21
C THR A 47 -1.32 -12.51 0.28
N GLN A 48 -1.60 -13.69 0.88
CA GLN A 48 -0.62 -14.75 1.13
C GLN A 48 0.06 -15.31 -0.13
N ASN A 49 -0.55 -15.12 -1.31
CA ASN A 49 0.00 -15.57 -2.59
C ASN A 49 0.50 -14.43 -3.48
N VAL A 50 0.43 -13.18 -3.00
CA VAL A 50 0.87 -12.01 -3.78
C VAL A 50 2.39 -11.94 -3.82
N ILE A 51 2.93 -11.68 -5.02
CA ILE A 51 4.36 -11.54 -5.29
C ILE A 51 4.70 -10.07 -5.58
N ASN A 52 3.77 -9.32 -6.19
CA ASN A 52 3.99 -7.95 -6.64
C ASN A 52 2.89 -7.01 -6.16
N MET A 53 3.30 -5.97 -5.40
CA MET A 53 2.45 -4.87 -4.91
C MET A 53 3.00 -3.50 -5.36
N THR A 54 3.86 -3.49 -6.39
CA THR A 54 4.43 -2.25 -6.92
C THR A 54 3.33 -1.25 -7.28
N ARG A 55 3.47 -0.01 -6.80
CA ARG A 55 2.54 1.10 -7.06
C ARG A 55 1.07 0.84 -6.67
N MET A 56 0.79 -0.13 -5.79
CA MET A 56 -0.60 -0.55 -5.52
C MET A 56 -1.51 0.62 -5.14
N PHE A 57 -1.01 1.60 -4.36
CA PHE A 57 -1.73 2.79 -3.91
C PHE A 57 -1.06 4.09 -4.39
N SER A 58 -0.16 4.04 -5.38
CA SER A 58 0.52 5.25 -5.85
C SER A 58 -0.49 6.30 -6.30
N ASP A 59 -0.26 7.55 -5.91
CA ASP A 59 -1.10 8.70 -6.26
C ASP A 59 -2.56 8.64 -5.75
N CYS A 60 -2.81 7.89 -4.65
CA CYS A 60 -4.06 7.99 -3.89
C CYS A 60 -3.99 9.24 -2.99
N GLN A 61 -4.12 10.41 -3.58
CA GLN A 61 -3.79 11.69 -2.94
C GLN A 61 -4.71 12.06 -1.77
N SER A 62 -5.99 11.64 -1.80
CA SER A 62 -6.97 11.92 -0.76
C SER A 62 -7.03 10.87 0.35
N LEU A 63 -6.28 9.77 0.24
CA LEU A 63 -6.30 8.69 1.21
C LEU A 63 -5.62 9.15 2.51
N GLU A 64 -6.38 9.23 3.61
CA GLU A 64 -5.91 9.77 4.89
C GLU A 64 -5.38 8.69 5.83
N GLU A 65 -6.06 7.55 5.89
CA GLU A 65 -5.70 6.42 6.72
C GLU A 65 -5.78 5.11 5.92
N LEU A 66 -4.88 4.18 6.18
CA LEU A 66 -4.91 2.86 5.57
C LEU A 66 -4.50 1.78 6.56
N ASN A 67 -5.38 0.80 6.74
CA ASN A 67 -5.13 -0.37 7.57
C ASN A 67 -4.85 -1.59 6.69
N LEU A 68 -3.60 -2.05 6.71
CA LEU A 68 -3.12 -3.25 6.04
C LEU A 68 -2.63 -4.31 7.04
N SER A 69 -3.15 -4.30 8.28
CA SER A 69 -2.76 -5.26 9.32
C SER A 69 -3.06 -6.71 8.97
N ASN A 70 -3.98 -6.95 8.01
CA ASN A 70 -4.28 -8.27 7.44
C ASN A 70 -3.42 -8.65 6.21
N PHE A 71 -2.51 -7.75 5.77
CA PHE A 71 -1.64 -8.04 4.62
C PHE A 71 -0.42 -8.85 5.05
N TYR A 72 -0.39 -10.11 4.64
CA TYR A 72 0.74 -11.02 4.82
C TYR A 72 1.61 -11.00 3.58
N THR A 73 2.85 -10.50 3.71
CA THR A 73 3.72 -10.22 2.57
C THR A 73 4.94 -11.15 2.48
N ASN A 74 4.85 -12.35 3.07
CA ASN A 74 5.97 -13.29 3.12
C ASN A 74 6.49 -13.75 1.73
N LYS A 75 5.65 -13.65 0.69
CA LYS A 75 6.02 -13.97 -0.70
C LYS A 75 6.22 -12.74 -1.58
N VAL A 76 5.95 -11.55 -1.06
CA VAL A 76 6.06 -10.32 -1.85
C VAL A 76 7.53 -9.99 -2.08
N GLN A 77 7.88 -9.77 -3.35
CA GLN A 77 9.22 -9.42 -3.79
C GLN A 77 9.34 -7.94 -4.21
N TYR A 78 8.24 -7.35 -4.67
CA TYR A 78 8.25 -6.00 -5.22
C TYR A 78 7.18 -5.14 -4.55
N MET A 79 7.62 -4.03 -3.92
CA MET A 79 6.79 -3.01 -3.25
C MET A 79 7.22 -1.59 -3.61
N ASN A 80 8.04 -1.42 -4.65
CA ASN A 80 8.53 -0.11 -5.00
C ASN A 80 7.38 0.85 -5.33
N SER A 81 7.48 2.07 -4.83
CA SER A 81 6.49 3.14 -5.01
C SER A 81 5.08 2.78 -4.51
N MET A 82 4.92 1.83 -3.56
CA MET A 82 3.60 1.32 -3.16
C MET A 82 2.66 2.42 -2.69
N PHE A 83 3.17 3.42 -1.97
CA PHE A 83 2.42 4.58 -1.47
C PHE A 83 2.93 5.91 -2.05
N CYS A 84 3.72 5.87 -3.14
CA CYS A 84 4.27 7.08 -3.74
C CYS A 84 3.15 8.06 -4.10
N GLY A 85 3.28 9.33 -3.69
CA GLY A 85 2.28 10.35 -3.99
C GLY A 85 1.01 10.32 -3.13
N CYS A 86 0.93 9.48 -2.09
CA CYS A 86 -0.17 9.51 -1.11
C CYS A 86 -0.01 10.71 -0.18
N SER A 87 -0.25 11.92 -0.69
CA SER A 87 0.10 13.18 -0.02
C SER A 87 -0.67 13.45 1.27
N SER A 88 -1.91 12.97 1.38
CA SER A 88 -2.76 13.13 2.57
C SER A 88 -2.62 11.97 3.58
N LEU A 89 -1.90 10.89 3.23
CA LEU A 89 -1.78 9.74 4.10
C LEU A 89 -1.05 10.14 5.38
N SER A 90 -1.77 10.13 6.51
CA SER A 90 -1.27 10.55 7.82
C SER A 90 -1.12 9.40 8.81
N LYS A 91 -1.79 8.24 8.55
CA LYS A 91 -1.77 7.08 9.42
C LYS A 91 -1.77 5.78 8.61
N LEU A 92 -0.84 4.89 8.93
CA LEU A 92 -0.64 3.65 8.19
C LEU A 92 -0.37 2.48 9.13
N ASP A 93 -1.18 1.42 9.03
CA ASP A 93 -0.92 0.15 9.70
C ASP A 93 -0.40 -0.89 8.70
N ILE A 94 0.88 -1.24 8.85
CA ILE A 94 1.58 -2.29 8.12
C ILE A 94 2.23 -3.28 9.09
N SER A 95 1.57 -3.53 10.23
CA SER A 95 2.11 -4.33 11.32
C SER A 95 2.46 -5.77 10.94
N ASN A 96 1.79 -6.35 9.94
CA ASN A 96 2.07 -7.70 9.43
C ASN A 96 2.89 -7.73 8.14
N LEU A 97 3.42 -6.58 7.72
CA LEU A 97 4.28 -6.52 6.55
C LEU A 97 5.66 -7.10 6.86
N SER A 98 5.99 -8.24 6.23
CA SER A 98 7.34 -8.80 6.25
C SER A 98 8.17 -8.20 5.12
N VAL A 99 9.42 -7.87 5.40
CA VAL A 99 10.35 -7.30 4.41
C VAL A 99 11.47 -8.29 4.00
N GLU A 100 11.42 -9.51 4.52
CA GLU A 100 12.49 -10.51 4.33
C GLU A 100 12.63 -10.96 2.89
N SER A 101 11.52 -11.13 2.18
CA SER A 101 11.48 -11.58 0.78
C SER A 101 11.55 -10.43 -0.23
N ILE A 102 11.57 -9.17 0.23
CA ILE A 102 11.46 -8.02 -0.64
C ILE A 102 12.80 -7.73 -1.32
N ILE A 103 12.77 -7.76 -2.65
CA ILE A 103 13.91 -7.42 -3.52
C ILE A 103 13.97 -5.91 -3.73
N ASN A 104 12.81 -5.27 -4.02
CA ASN A 104 12.73 -3.84 -4.27
C ASN A 104 11.56 -3.19 -3.51
N MET A 105 11.85 -2.10 -2.78
CA MET A 105 10.89 -1.23 -2.11
C MET A 105 11.27 0.26 -2.22
N ASP A 106 12.02 0.61 -3.28
CA ASP A 106 12.45 1.98 -3.52
C ASP A 106 11.26 2.92 -3.69
N ASP A 107 11.41 4.18 -3.29
CA ASP A 107 10.39 5.23 -3.38
C ASP A 107 9.04 4.89 -2.72
N MET A 108 9.00 3.89 -1.82
CA MET A 108 7.74 3.39 -1.24
C MET A 108 6.88 4.51 -0.64
N PHE A 109 7.50 5.52 -0.02
CA PHE A 109 6.81 6.64 0.63
C PHE A 109 7.15 7.99 0.02
N ARG A 110 7.70 8.04 -1.19
CA ARG A 110 8.01 9.29 -1.87
C ARG A 110 6.74 10.12 -2.07
N GLY A 111 6.75 11.39 -1.61
CA GLY A 111 5.59 12.27 -1.74
C GLY A 111 4.48 12.04 -0.71
N CYS A 112 4.70 11.22 0.33
CA CYS A 112 3.79 11.06 1.47
C CYS A 112 4.03 12.18 2.48
N PHE A 113 3.69 13.43 2.13
CA PHE A 113 4.06 14.61 2.91
C PHE A 113 3.41 14.68 4.30
N SER A 114 2.26 14.03 4.49
CA SER A 114 1.54 14.01 5.77
C SER A 114 1.96 12.84 6.69
N LEU A 115 2.72 11.86 6.15
CA LEU A 115 3.05 10.63 6.88
C LEU A 115 4.30 10.82 7.73
N LYS A 116 4.13 10.76 9.06
CA LYS A 116 5.24 10.76 10.01
C LYS A 116 5.57 9.34 10.46
N LEU A 117 6.85 9.08 10.73
CA LEU A 117 7.32 7.74 11.18
C LEU A 117 6.60 7.25 12.44
N GLU A 118 6.24 8.14 13.35
CA GLU A 118 5.48 7.82 14.57
C GLU A 118 4.08 7.26 14.29
N ASN A 119 3.47 7.67 13.17
CA ASN A 119 2.12 7.27 12.74
C ASN A 119 2.11 6.00 11.86
N ILE A 120 3.26 5.38 11.66
CA ILE A 120 3.37 4.09 10.98
C ILE A 120 3.42 2.98 12.02
N ASN A 121 2.39 2.14 12.07
CA ASN A 121 2.41 0.92 12.87
C ASN A 121 3.10 -0.19 12.06
N CYS A 122 4.33 -0.53 12.45
CA CYS A 122 5.12 -1.60 11.82
C CYS A 122 6.07 -2.25 12.83
N LYS A 123 6.47 -3.50 12.56
CA LYS A 123 7.37 -4.27 13.44
C LYS A 123 8.81 -3.74 13.44
N ASN A 124 9.28 -3.20 12.32
CA ASN A 124 10.68 -2.81 12.18
C ASN A 124 10.83 -1.47 11.44
N LYS A 125 10.69 -0.37 12.20
CA LYS A 125 10.83 0.99 11.68
C LYS A 125 12.21 1.27 11.08
N ASN A 126 13.28 0.68 11.63
CA ASN A 126 14.65 0.91 11.13
C ASN A 126 14.85 0.43 9.70
N ILE A 127 14.16 -0.65 9.30
CA ILE A 127 14.23 -1.13 7.91
C ILE A 127 13.53 -0.14 6.98
N LEU A 128 12.39 0.42 7.38
CA LEU A 128 11.67 1.43 6.58
C LEU A 128 12.52 2.69 6.40
N ILE A 129 13.14 3.19 7.46
CA ILE A 129 14.04 4.35 7.38
C ILE A 129 15.17 4.06 6.41
N LYS A 130 15.84 2.93 6.57
CA LYS A 130 17.05 2.59 5.80
C LYS A 130 16.78 2.31 4.32
N ARG A 131 15.67 1.61 4.00
CA ARG A 131 15.37 1.15 2.63
C ARG A 131 14.43 2.05 1.85
N CYS A 132 13.54 2.78 2.53
CA CYS A 132 12.53 3.60 1.87
C CYS A 132 12.85 5.09 1.91
N HIS A 133 14.00 5.49 2.49
CA HIS A 133 14.42 6.89 2.65
C HIS A 133 13.30 7.76 3.28
N LEU A 134 12.55 7.19 4.23
CA LEU A 134 11.56 7.95 4.99
C LEU A 134 12.32 8.84 5.99
N TYR A 135 12.39 10.12 5.70
CA TYR A 135 12.97 11.14 6.58
C TYR A 135 11.86 11.84 7.35
N ASN A 136 12.11 12.09 8.64
CA ASN A 136 11.24 12.89 9.52
C ASN A 136 11.28 14.36 9.14
#